data_0a57155826e8546665c19fa5dbc8ead6
#
_entry.id   0a57155826e8546665c19fa5dbc8ead6
#
_cell.length_a   1.000
_cell.length_b   1.000
_cell.length_c   1.000
_cell.angle_alpha   90.00
_cell.angle_beta   90.00
_cell.angle_gamma   90.00
#
_symmetry.space_group_name_H-M   'P 1'
#
loop_
_entity.id
_entity.type
_entity.pdbx_description
1 polymer ?
#
loop_
_entity_poly.entity_id
_entity_poly.type
_entity_poly.pdbx_seq_one_letter_code
_entity_poly.pdbx_strand_id
1 'polypeptide(L)'
;MPVLASIWAQDQRGVLGTGTGMLWNVPADFAHFRRETRGCPVIMGRASWEALGGALPERTNIVITTRHDYVAEGAHVVTSLEESVDLGMRVAEETGAPTVWITGGARVYSDAMDLVQELVVTYLDLDAVAARGRSGRVVHAPQIDPLVWRPDPELTDADWRPVSGDARWRVTTWIRR
;
A
#
# COMPACT_ATOMS: atom_id res chain seq x y z
N MET A 1 -1.18 14.61 15.51
CA MET A 1 -1.49 13.18 15.50
C MET A 1 -1.16 12.59 14.14
N PRO A 2 -0.45 11.45 14.07
CA PRO A 2 -0.22 10.79 12.80
C PRO A 2 -1.52 10.29 12.18
N VAL A 3 -1.54 10.27 10.85
CA VAL A 3 -2.66 9.73 10.06
C VAL A 3 -2.38 8.26 9.76
N LEU A 4 -3.38 7.40 9.88
CA LEU A 4 -3.30 6.03 9.38
C LEU A 4 -3.86 6.01 7.95
N ALA A 5 -3.05 5.59 7.01
CA ALA A 5 -3.40 5.58 5.59
C ALA A 5 -2.97 4.30 4.90
N SER A 6 -3.66 3.93 3.84
CA SER A 6 -3.25 2.85 2.94
C SER A 6 -2.71 3.43 1.64
N ILE A 7 -1.74 2.76 1.04
CA ILE A 7 -1.14 3.14 -0.24
C ILE A 7 -1.00 1.91 -1.13
N TRP A 8 -1.51 1.99 -2.37
CA TRP A 8 -1.37 0.93 -3.36
C TRP A 8 -1.45 1.46 -4.78
N ALA A 9 -1.03 0.62 -5.72
CA ALA A 9 -1.26 0.80 -7.15
C ALA A 9 -2.14 -0.33 -7.66
N GLN A 10 -3.04 -0.02 -8.59
CA GLN A 10 -3.93 -0.99 -9.23
C GLN A 10 -4.08 -0.72 -10.71
N ASP A 11 -4.35 -1.78 -11.46
CA ASP A 11 -4.69 -1.67 -12.87
C ASP A 11 -6.15 -1.27 -13.09
N GLN A 12 -6.60 -1.25 -14.34
CA GLN A 12 -7.98 -0.87 -14.71
C GLN A 12 -9.06 -1.77 -14.10
N ARG A 13 -8.71 -2.98 -13.70
CA ARG A 13 -9.63 -3.96 -13.09
C ARG A 13 -9.49 -4.08 -11.58
N GLY A 14 -8.68 -3.23 -10.96
CA GLY A 14 -8.42 -3.29 -9.53
C GLY A 14 -7.41 -4.36 -9.13
N VAL A 15 -6.66 -4.91 -10.06
CA VAL A 15 -5.63 -5.91 -9.78
C VAL A 15 -4.43 -5.25 -9.11
N LEU A 16 -3.98 -5.81 -7.98
CA LEU A 16 -2.78 -5.40 -7.25
C LEU A 16 -1.52 -6.15 -7.71
N GLY A 17 -1.66 -7.40 -8.07
CA GLY A 17 -0.57 -8.29 -8.42
C GLY A 17 -0.98 -9.75 -8.32
N THR A 18 -0.01 -10.64 -8.12
CA THR A 18 -0.23 -12.10 -8.04
C THR A 18 -0.35 -12.61 -6.60
N GLY A 19 -0.15 -11.77 -5.61
CA GLY A 19 0.00 -12.17 -4.20
C GLY A 19 1.46 -12.44 -3.80
N THR A 20 2.35 -12.68 -4.76
CA THR A 20 3.79 -12.88 -4.55
C THR A 20 4.65 -11.86 -5.29
N GLY A 21 4.05 -11.02 -6.11
CA GLY A 21 4.77 -9.97 -6.84
C GLY A 21 3.85 -9.13 -7.71
N MET A 22 4.44 -8.12 -8.34
CA MET A 22 3.76 -7.18 -9.23
C MET A 22 3.71 -7.69 -10.67
N LEU A 23 2.68 -7.31 -11.40
CA LEU A 23 2.47 -7.65 -12.81
C LEU A 23 2.94 -6.58 -13.79
N TRP A 24 3.50 -5.48 -13.28
CA TRP A 24 3.93 -4.33 -14.09
C TRP A 24 5.19 -3.71 -13.54
N ASN A 25 5.80 -2.86 -14.35
CA ASN A 25 6.92 -2.03 -13.95
C ASN A 25 6.63 -0.58 -14.34
N VAL A 26 6.35 0.25 -13.34
CA VAL A 26 6.11 1.69 -13.49
C VAL A 26 7.06 2.42 -12.52
N PRO A 27 8.30 2.72 -12.94
CA PRO A 27 9.33 3.27 -12.05
C PRO A 27 8.94 4.56 -11.35
N ALA A 28 8.15 5.42 -12.01
CA ALA A 28 7.67 6.66 -11.41
C ALA A 28 6.73 6.42 -10.23
N ASP A 29 5.94 5.35 -10.25
CA ASP A 29 5.09 4.96 -9.13
C ASP A 29 5.91 4.41 -7.96
N PHE A 30 6.97 3.64 -8.22
CA PHE A 30 7.90 3.23 -7.16
C PHE A 30 8.55 4.44 -6.48
N ALA A 31 8.94 5.44 -7.26
CA ALA A 31 9.49 6.69 -6.71
C ALA A 31 8.45 7.46 -5.89
N HIS A 32 7.20 7.49 -6.33
CA HIS A 32 6.06 8.05 -5.58
C HIS A 32 5.88 7.34 -4.23
N PHE A 33 5.81 6.01 -4.23
CA PHE A 33 5.72 5.21 -3.02
C PHE A 33 6.85 5.52 -2.04
N ARG A 34 8.07 5.59 -2.55
CA ARG A 34 9.26 5.90 -1.73
C ARG A 34 9.17 7.28 -1.09
N ARG A 35 8.74 8.29 -1.83
CA ARG A 35 8.59 9.66 -1.31
C ARG A 35 7.52 9.73 -0.22
N GLU A 36 6.36 9.10 -0.49
CA GLU A 36 5.23 9.14 0.46
C GLU A 36 5.55 8.44 1.78
N THR A 37 6.25 7.31 1.71
CA THR A 37 6.48 6.46 2.89
C THR A 37 7.79 6.75 3.62
N ARG A 38 8.68 7.53 3.04
CA ARG A 38 10.00 7.81 3.62
C ARG A 38 9.90 8.42 5.01
N GLY A 39 10.65 7.85 5.95
CA GLY A 39 10.65 8.31 7.35
C GLY A 39 9.44 7.89 8.15
N CYS A 40 8.55 7.09 7.59
CA CYS A 40 7.30 6.67 8.23
C CYS A 40 7.31 5.18 8.57
N PRO A 41 6.51 4.77 9.57
CA PRO A 41 6.22 3.36 9.77
C PRO A 41 5.43 2.78 8.61
N VAL A 42 5.78 1.56 8.19
CA VAL A 42 5.07 0.80 7.15
C VAL A 42 4.65 -0.56 7.71
N ILE A 43 3.39 -0.89 7.49
CA ILE A 43 2.75 -2.11 8.00
C ILE A 43 2.41 -3.00 6.81
N MET A 44 2.81 -4.26 6.88
CA MET A 44 2.57 -5.24 5.82
C MET A 44 2.33 -6.63 6.37
N GLY A 45 1.64 -7.46 5.61
CA GLY A 45 1.54 -8.87 5.90
C GLY A 45 2.82 -9.63 5.56
N ARG A 46 2.95 -10.84 6.07
CA ARG A 46 4.14 -11.68 5.86
C ARG A 46 4.44 -11.94 4.38
N ALA A 47 3.42 -12.23 3.57
CA ALA A 47 3.63 -12.50 2.14
C ALA A 47 4.20 -11.29 1.39
N SER A 48 3.73 -10.10 1.70
CA SER A 48 4.28 -8.85 1.14
C SER A 48 5.71 -8.60 1.60
N TRP A 49 6.00 -8.87 2.86
CA TRP A 49 7.35 -8.79 3.39
C TRP A 49 8.33 -9.72 2.66
N GLU A 50 7.94 -10.97 2.48
CA GLU A 50 8.75 -11.96 1.75
C GLU A 50 8.95 -11.57 0.29
N ALA A 51 7.93 -11.01 -0.36
CA ALA A 51 8.02 -10.52 -1.73
C ALA A 51 8.99 -9.34 -1.90
N LEU A 52 9.15 -8.50 -0.86
CA LEU A 52 10.12 -7.41 -0.88
C LEU A 52 11.56 -7.89 -0.83
N GLY A 53 11.82 -9.02 -0.18
CA GLY A 53 13.15 -9.58 -0.02
C GLY A 53 14.02 -8.90 1.05
N GLY A 54 13.50 -7.95 1.80
CA GLY A 54 14.20 -7.26 2.89
C GLY A 54 13.48 -6.01 3.36
N ALA A 55 13.99 -5.41 4.43
CA ALA A 55 13.41 -4.20 5.00
C ALA A 55 13.50 -3.00 4.04
N LEU A 56 12.45 -2.20 4.00
CA LEU A 56 12.48 -0.92 3.30
C LEU A 56 13.37 0.04 4.09
N PRO A 57 14.42 0.60 3.47
CA PRO A 57 15.34 1.50 4.18
C PRO A 57 14.65 2.82 4.56
N GLU A 58 15.14 3.44 5.63
CA GLU A 58 14.64 4.71 6.17
C GLU A 58 13.17 4.66 6.64
N ARG A 59 12.67 3.47 6.93
CA ARG A 59 11.30 3.25 7.45
C ARG A 59 11.35 2.28 8.61
N THR A 60 10.38 2.39 9.51
CA THR A 60 10.14 1.34 10.51
C THR A 60 9.23 0.30 9.90
N ASN A 61 9.76 -0.88 9.62
CA ASN A 61 9.02 -1.98 9.02
C ASN A 61 8.32 -2.79 10.10
N ILE A 62 7.02 -3.03 9.94
CA ILE A 62 6.18 -3.79 10.85
C ILE A 62 5.49 -4.89 10.04
N VAL A 63 5.69 -6.14 10.44
CA VAL A 63 5.18 -7.32 9.74
C VAL A 63 4.14 -8.03 10.60
N ILE A 64 2.97 -8.28 10.02
CA ILE A 64 1.88 -9.03 10.67
C ILE A 64 1.98 -10.50 10.26
N THR A 65 2.05 -11.39 11.25
CA THR A 65 1.98 -12.83 11.02
C THR A 65 1.43 -13.55 12.24
N THR A 66 0.67 -14.62 12.03
CA THR A 66 0.21 -15.51 13.11
C THR A 66 1.28 -16.50 13.55
N ARG A 67 2.40 -16.58 12.86
CA ARG A 67 3.52 -17.46 13.22
C ARG A 67 4.30 -16.87 14.38
N HIS A 68 4.27 -17.50 15.53
CA HIS A 68 4.88 -16.99 16.76
C HIS A 68 6.41 -16.93 16.75
N ASP A 69 7.04 -17.78 15.97
CA ASP A 69 8.50 -17.92 15.86
C ASP A 69 9.07 -17.28 14.59
N TYR A 70 8.26 -16.53 13.87
CA TYR A 70 8.67 -15.86 12.64
C TYR A 70 9.66 -14.73 12.93
N VAL A 71 10.78 -14.74 12.22
CA VAL A 71 11.82 -13.71 12.33
C VAL A 71 11.88 -12.95 11.00
N ALA A 72 11.72 -11.63 11.08
CA ALA A 72 11.89 -10.71 9.96
C ALA A 72 13.05 -9.76 10.29
N GLU A 73 14.21 -10.02 9.73
CA GLU A 73 15.40 -9.21 10.02
C GLU A 73 15.21 -7.77 9.54
N GLY A 74 15.37 -6.82 10.44
CA GLY A 74 15.17 -5.40 10.15
C GLY A 74 13.72 -4.93 10.29
N ALA A 75 12.83 -5.77 10.80
CA ALA A 75 11.43 -5.43 11.05
C ALA A 75 10.99 -5.83 12.45
N HIS A 76 9.92 -5.20 12.90
CA HIS A 76 9.15 -5.65 14.06
C HIS A 76 8.10 -6.64 13.60
N VAL A 77 7.96 -7.75 14.32
CA VAL A 77 6.95 -8.78 14.03
C VAL A 77 5.84 -8.69 15.08
N VAL A 78 4.60 -8.59 14.62
CA VAL A 78 3.40 -8.54 15.45
C VAL A 78 2.40 -9.57 14.97
N THR A 79 1.39 -9.90 15.79
CA THR A 79 0.46 -10.99 15.51
C THR A 79 -0.91 -10.53 15.01
N SER A 80 -1.19 -9.23 15.07
CA SER A 80 -2.48 -8.67 14.64
C SER A 80 -2.33 -7.30 13.98
N LEU A 81 -3.33 -6.94 13.19
CA LEU A 81 -3.43 -5.60 12.62
C LEU A 81 -3.50 -4.53 13.72
N GLU A 82 -4.25 -4.77 14.78
CA GLU A 82 -4.36 -3.85 15.92
C GLU A 82 -3.02 -3.57 16.57
N GLU A 83 -2.26 -4.61 16.86
CA GLU A 83 -0.88 -4.47 17.39
C GLU A 83 0.00 -3.66 16.45
N SER A 84 -0.10 -3.91 15.15
CA SER A 84 0.72 -3.20 14.16
C SER A 84 0.39 -1.72 14.11
N VAL A 85 -0.88 -1.36 14.20
CA VAL A 85 -1.34 0.03 14.22
C VAL A 85 -0.88 0.72 15.50
N ASP A 86 -1.05 0.08 16.65
CA ASP A 86 -0.62 0.64 17.94
C ASP A 86 0.88 0.89 17.96
N LEU A 87 1.68 -0.06 17.48
CA LEU A 87 3.12 0.12 17.36
C LEU A 87 3.49 1.22 16.38
N GLY A 88 2.88 1.22 15.22
CA GLY A 88 3.12 2.23 14.18
C GLY A 88 2.80 3.65 14.66
N MET A 89 1.68 3.82 15.35
CA MET A 89 1.30 5.13 15.90
C MET A 89 2.27 5.62 16.97
N ARG A 90 2.71 4.75 17.86
CA ARG A 90 3.73 5.11 18.87
C ARG A 90 5.03 5.54 18.20
N VAL A 91 5.52 4.77 17.25
CA VAL A 91 6.76 5.11 16.51
C VAL A 91 6.60 6.43 15.78
N ALA A 92 5.48 6.64 15.11
CA ALA A 92 5.22 7.90 14.40
C ALA A 92 5.19 9.11 15.34
N GLU A 93 4.57 8.98 16.50
CA GLU A 93 4.57 10.04 17.52
C GLU A 93 5.99 10.33 18.04
N GLU A 94 6.76 9.30 18.33
CA GLU A 94 8.13 9.44 18.84
C GLU A 94 9.08 10.05 17.81
N THR A 95 8.90 9.74 16.53
CA THR A 95 9.79 10.19 15.44
C THR A 95 9.31 11.45 14.74
N GLY A 96 8.08 11.88 15.01
CA GLY A 96 7.46 13.00 14.30
C GLY A 96 6.98 12.66 12.90
N ALA A 97 6.85 11.37 12.56
CA ALA A 97 6.34 10.95 11.26
C ALA A 97 4.86 11.34 11.11
N PRO A 98 4.45 11.90 9.96
CA PRO A 98 3.07 12.38 9.78
C PRO A 98 2.07 11.27 9.54
N THR A 99 2.51 10.10 9.09
CA THR A 99 1.64 9.04 8.63
C THR A 99 2.18 7.67 9.03
N VAL A 100 1.26 6.76 9.33
CA VAL A 100 1.51 5.32 9.42
C VAL A 100 0.87 4.68 8.19
N TRP A 101 1.63 3.94 7.41
CA TRP A 101 1.21 3.40 6.13
C TRP A 101 0.91 1.92 6.17
N ILE A 102 -0.28 1.54 5.67
CA ILE A 102 -0.60 0.15 5.31
C ILE A 102 -0.12 -0.07 3.88
N THR A 103 0.77 -1.03 3.68
CA THR A 103 1.43 -1.25 2.38
C THR A 103 1.18 -2.62 1.76
N GLY A 104 0.26 -3.39 2.28
CA GLY A 104 -0.20 -4.65 1.67
C GLY A 104 -0.12 -5.85 2.59
N GLY A 105 -0.51 -7.05 2.15
CA GLY A 105 -1.16 -7.28 0.84
C GLY A 105 -2.67 -7.07 0.84
N ALA A 106 -3.33 -7.70 -0.11
CA ALA A 106 -4.77 -7.53 -0.34
C ALA A 106 -5.61 -7.73 0.92
N ARG A 107 -5.32 -8.74 1.71
CA ARG A 107 -6.05 -9.00 2.97
C ARG A 107 -5.83 -7.89 3.99
N VAL A 108 -4.61 -7.44 4.16
CA VAL A 108 -4.30 -6.35 5.11
C VAL A 108 -4.98 -5.06 4.68
N TYR A 109 -4.99 -4.75 3.39
CA TYR A 109 -5.75 -3.60 2.86
C TYR A 109 -7.24 -3.71 3.17
N SER A 110 -7.84 -4.87 2.94
CA SER A 110 -9.27 -5.10 3.21
C SER A 110 -9.59 -4.98 4.70
N ASP A 111 -8.80 -5.60 5.56
CA ASP A 111 -9.00 -5.56 7.01
C ASP A 111 -8.79 -4.15 7.59
N ALA A 112 -7.95 -3.34 6.96
CA ALA A 112 -7.66 -1.98 7.40
C ALA A 112 -8.67 -0.92 6.89
N MET A 113 -9.57 -1.25 5.97
CA MET A 113 -10.47 -0.26 5.35
C MET A 113 -11.33 0.49 6.36
N ASP A 114 -11.73 -0.16 7.45
CA ASP A 114 -12.53 0.49 8.50
C ASP A 114 -11.69 1.34 9.46
N LEU A 115 -10.38 1.19 9.44
CA LEU A 115 -9.45 1.86 10.36
C LEU A 115 -8.76 3.07 9.74
N VAL A 116 -8.45 3.02 8.44
CA VAL A 116 -7.67 4.06 7.78
C VAL A 116 -8.49 5.32 7.55
N GLN A 117 -7.81 6.45 7.61
CA GLN A 117 -8.39 7.79 7.41
C GLN A 117 -8.25 8.25 5.96
N GLU A 118 -7.25 7.75 5.26
CA GLU A 118 -6.95 8.10 3.87
C GLU A 118 -6.55 6.87 3.06
N LEU A 119 -6.83 6.93 1.76
CA LEU A 119 -6.34 5.96 0.78
C LEU A 119 -5.60 6.74 -0.31
N VAL A 120 -4.34 6.41 -0.53
CA VAL A 120 -3.54 6.99 -1.62
C VAL A 120 -3.40 5.92 -2.69
N VAL A 121 -4.17 6.06 -3.76
CA VAL A 121 -4.30 5.04 -4.79
C VAL A 121 -3.72 5.52 -6.11
N THR A 122 -2.76 4.77 -6.64
CA THR A 122 -2.26 4.95 -7.99
C THR A 122 -3.09 4.12 -8.95
N TYR A 123 -3.69 4.75 -9.93
CA TYR A 123 -4.39 4.09 -11.02
C TYR A 123 -3.46 4.00 -12.23
N LEU A 124 -3.36 2.80 -12.79
CA LEU A 124 -2.54 2.52 -13.97
C LEU A 124 -3.45 2.32 -15.18
N ASP A 125 -3.12 2.99 -16.28
CA ASP A 125 -3.80 2.81 -17.56
C ASP A 125 -3.29 1.52 -18.24
N LEU A 126 -3.64 0.39 -17.65
CA LEU A 126 -3.16 -0.93 -17.99
C LEU A 126 -4.20 -1.99 -17.61
N ASP A 127 -4.38 -2.98 -18.46
CA ASP A 127 -5.02 -4.26 -18.12
C ASP A 127 -3.91 -5.31 -18.00
N ALA A 128 -3.43 -5.55 -16.81
CA ALA A 128 -2.28 -6.39 -16.54
C ALA A 128 -2.53 -7.86 -16.92
N VAL A 129 -3.75 -8.34 -16.78
CA VAL A 129 -4.13 -9.71 -17.13
C VAL A 129 -4.13 -9.89 -18.65
N ALA A 130 -4.75 -8.96 -19.39
CA ALA A 130 -4.78 -9.01 -20.83
C ALA A 130 -3.38 -8.86 -21.44
N ALA A 131 -2.54 -7.98 -20.88
CA ALA A 131 -1.18 -7.74 -21.35
C ALA A 131 -0.26 -8.98 -21.22
N ARG A 132 -0.52 -9.82 -20.22
CA ARG A 132 0.24 -11.06 -19.99
C ARG A 132 -0.35 -12.30 -20.66
N GLY A 133 -1.54 -12.18 -21.26
CA GLY A 133 -2.27 -13.33 -21.76
C GLY A 133 -2.86 -14.15 -20.61
N ARG A 134 -2.69 -15.47 -20.62
CA ARG A 134 -3.15 -16.33 -19.54
C ARG A 134 -2.38 -16.02 -18.27
N SER A 135 -3.09 -15.48 -17.29
CA SER A 135 -2.50 -15.27 -15.99
C SER A 135 -2.83 -16.42 -15.04
N GLY A 136 -1.94 -16.64 -14.09
CA GLY A 136 -2.26 -17.37 -12.89
C GLY A 136 -3.19 -16.57 -11.97
N ARG A 137 -3.16 -16.88 -10.69
CA ARG A 137 -3.94 -16.20 -9.65
C ARG A 137 -3.56 -14.71 -9.56
N VAL A 138 -4.57 -13.85 -9.51
CA VAL A 138 -4.42 -12.42 -9.23
C VAL A 138 -5.14 -12.05 -7.95
N VAL A 139 -4.65 -11.01 -7.29
CA VAL A 139 -5.29 -10.42 -6.11
C VAL A 139 -5.74 -9.00 -6.41
N HIS A 140 -6.86 -8.60 -5.81
CA HIS A 140 -7.52 -7.33 -6.07
C HIS A 140 -7.44 -6.40 -4.85
N ALA A 141 -7.42 -5.12 -5.13
CA ALA A 141 -7.63 -4.08 -4.12
C ALA A 141 -9.05 -4.16 -3.54
N PRO A 142 -9.26 -3.70 -2.30
CA PRO A 142 -10.60 -3.53 -1.77
C PRO A 142 -11.39 -2.52 -2.60
N GLN A 143 -12.69 -2.72 -2.67
CA GLN A 143 -13.56 -1.74 -3.32
C GLN A 143 -13.68 -0.47 -2.48
N ILE A 144 -13.68 0.67 -3.16
CA ILE A 144 -13.82 1.98 -2.52
C ILE A 144 -15.28 2.42 -2.65
N ASP A 145 -16.00 2.37 -1.55
CA ASP A 145 -17.42 2.74 -1.51
C ASP A 145 -17.57 4.27 -1.58
N PRO A 146 -18.22 4.81 -2.61
CA PRO A 146 -18.43 6.25 -2.76
C PRO A 146 -19.35 6.87 -1.69
N LEU A 147 -20.07 6.05 -0.93
CA LEU A 147 -20.85 6.52 0.21
C LEU A 147 -19.96 6.79 1.44
N VAL A 148 -18.80 6.20 1.51
CA VAL A 148 -17.84 6.34 2.62
C VAL A 148 -16.69 7.26 2.26
N TRP A 149 -16.24 7.17 1.01
CA TRP A 149 -15.04 7.83 0.52
C TRP A 149 -15.34 8.86 -0.56
N ARG A 150 -14.58 9.93 -0.59
CA ARG A 150 -14.55 10.89 -1.69
C ARG A 150 -13.12 11.28 -2.04
N PRO A 151 -12.84 11.64 -3.29
CA PRO A 151 -11.52 12.19 -3.63
C PRO A 151 -11.29 13.52 -2.88
N ASP A 152 -10.06 13.71 -2.42
CA ASP A 152 -9.59 15.01 -1.99
C ASP A 152 -9.14 15.79 -3.25
N PRO A 153 -9.80 16.90 -3.60
CA PRO A 153 -9.49 17.60 -4.85
C PRO A 153 -8.12 18.27 -4.86
N GLU A 154 -7.55 18.55 -3.69
CA GLU A 154 -6.22 19.17 -3.59
C GLU A 154 -5.09 18.15 -3.77
N LEU A 155 -5.35 16.89 -3.44
CA LEU A 155 -4.37 15.81 -3.46
C LEU A 155 -4.62 14.76 -4.54
N THR A 156 -5.53 15.05 -5.46
CA THR A 156 -5.90 14.13 -6.53
C THR A 156 -5.52 14.71 -7.89
N ASP A 157 -4.84 13.90 -8.70
CA ASP A 157 -4.47 14.29 -10.05
C ASP A 157 -5.72 14.49 -10.92
N ALA A 158 -5.81 15.61 -11.62
CA ALA A 158 -6.89 15.89 -12.57
C ALA A 158 -6.74 15.05 -13.85
N ASP A 159 -5.48 14.83 -14.27
CA ASP A 159 -5.13 14.14 -15.51
C ASP A 159 -4.11 13.02 -15.27
N TRP A 160 -3.93 12.21 -16.30
CA TRP A 160 -2.88 11.23 -16.32
C TRP A 160 -1.49 11.88 -16.30
N ARG A 161 -0.59 11.33 -15.53
CA ARG A 161 0.84 11.62 -15.58
C ARG A 161 1.45 10.87 -16.77
N PRO A 162 2.59 11.33 -17.31
CA PRO A 162 3.23 10.69 -18.47
C PRO A 162 3.55 9.22 -18.25
N VAL A 163 3.60 8.45 -19.33
CA VAL A 163 4.00 7.04 -19.31
C VAL A 163 5.35 6.88 -18.60
N SER A 164 5.39 5.92 -17.68
CA SER A 164 6.60 5.46 -17.03
C SER A 164 6.60 3.93 -17.10
N GLY A 165 7.57 3.34 -17.78
CA GLY A 165 7.59 1.91 -18.01
C GLY A 165 6.35 1.43 -18.77
N ASP A 166 5.53 0.61 -18.14
CA ASP A 166 4.42 -0.09 -18.79
C ASP A 166 3.14 0.74 -18.96
N ALA A 167 3.00 1.86 -18.25
CA ALA A 167 1.75 2.61 -18.26
C ALA A 167 1.90 4.08 -17.88
N ARG A 168 0.95 4.89 -18.33
CA ARG A 168 0.68 6.18 -17.70
C ARG A 168 -0.09 5.92 -16.41
N TRP A 169 -0.03 6.87 -15.50
CA TRP A 169 -0.53 6.70 -14.14
C TRP A 169 -1.09 8.00 -13.58
N ARG A 170 -1.95 7.88 -12.57
CA ARG A 170 -2.46 9.02 -11.80
C ARG A 170 -2.74 8.60 -10.38
N VAL A 171 -2.68 9.55 -9.47
CA VAL A 171 -2.89 9.33 -8.04
C VAL A 171 -4.18 10.01 -7.60
N THR A 172 -5.01 9.26 -6.88
CA THR A 172 -6.16 9.79 -6.16
C THR A 172 -5.95 9.58 -4.68
N THR A 173 -6.08 10.65 -3.91
CA THR A 173 -6.18 10.55 -2.44
C THR A 173 -7.64 10.56 -2.06
N TRP A 174 -8.08 9.47 -1.43
CA TRP A 174 -9.44 9.32 -0.94
C TRP A 174 -9.49 9.66 0.54
N ILE A 175 -10.45 10.47 0.92
CA ILE A 175 -10.72 10.84 2.32
C ILE A 175 -12.15 10.45 2.69
N ARG A 176 -12.40 10.26 3.98
CA ARG A 176 -13.75 9.94 4.47
C ARG A 176 -14.69 11.11 4.27
N ARG A 177 -15.96 10.79 3.99
CA ARG A 177 -17.05 11.78 3.87
C ARG A 177 -17.42 12.36 5.23
#